data_58a0c1ad43aed7de1b980f3a37a83253
#
_entry.id   58a0c1ad43aed7de1b980f3a37a83253
#
_cell.length_a   1.000
_cell.length_b   1.000
_cell.length_c   1.000
_cell.angle_alpha   90.00
_cell.angle_beta   90.00
_cell.angle_gamma   90.00
#
_symmetry.space_group_name_H-M   'P 1'
#
loop_
_entity.id
_entity.type
_entity.pdbx_description
1 polymer ?
#
loop_
_entity_poly.entity_id
_entity_poly.type
_entity_poly.pdbx_seq_one_letter_code
_entity_poly.pdbx_strand_id
1 'polypeptide(L)'
;CEKAENEYGMYGVLIYTASGDSEGSLGGLVRQGAKDHIEDTIRDAVRNAAWCSSDPVCIQSYGQGPESCNLAACHNCALLPETCCECGNRLLDRGTVVGTLDNKSIGFFAELLEQ
;
A
#
# COMPACT_ATOMS: atom_id res chain seq x y z
N CYS A 1 -17.42 2.91 1.56
CA CYS A 1 -16.33 3.33 2.46
C CYS A 1 -16.61 4.64 3.17
N GLU A 2 -17.07 5.68 2.50
CA GLU A 2 -17.35 6.99 3.15
C GLU A 2 -18.38 6.95 4.30
N LYS A 3 -19.33 6.01 4.27
CA LYS A 3 -20.33 5.89 5.33
C LYS A 3 -19.82 5.22 6.61
N ALA A 4 -18.79 4.41 6.53
CA ALA A 4 -18.21 3.75 7.69
C ALA A 4 -17.26 4.67 8.47
N GLU A 5 -16.63 5.63 7.82
CA GLU A 5 -15.73 6.58 8.46
C GLU A 5 -16.43 7.52 9.45
N ASN A 6 -17.70 7.82 9.20
CA ASN A 6 -18.44 8.78 10.01
C ASN A 6 -19.04 8.20 11.31
N GLU A 7 -19.17 6.88 11.42
CA GLU A 7 -19.81 6.27 12.58
C GLU A 7 -18.88 5.50 13.52
N TYR A 8 -17.80 4.89 13.01
CA TYR A 8 -17.01 3.95 13.81
C TYR A 8 -15.51 4.11 13.79
N GLY A 9 -14.95 5.02 13.03
CA GLY A 9 -13.50 5.13 12.85
C GLY A 9 -12.86 3.83 12.29
N MET A 10 -11.80 3.96 11.52
CA MET A 10 -11.09 2.82 10.93
C MET A 10 -9.90 2.44 11.80
N TYR A 11 -10.09 1.57 12.78
CA TYR A 11 -9.05 1.16 13.72
C TYR A 11 -8.32 -0.13 13.36
N GLY A 12 -8.60 -0.70 12.20
CA GLY A 12 -8.00 -1.97 11.83
C GLY A 12 -7.95 -2.21 10.34
N VAL A 13 -7.11 -3.16 9.95
CA VAL A 13 -6.96 -3.64 8.59
C VAL A 13 -7.15 -5.15 8.57
N LEU A 14 -7.98 -5.65 7.66
CA LEU A 14 -8.13 -7.06 7.39
C LEU A 14 -7.33 -7.42 6.14
N ILE A 15 -6.37 -8.32 6.28
CA ILE A 15 -5.58 -8.86 5.18
C ILE A 15 -5.97 -10.33 5.01
N TYR A 16 -6.39 -10.69 3.80
CA TYR A 16 -6.83 -12.06 3.52
C TYR A 16 -6.48 -12.46 2.09
N THR A 17 -6.40 -13.77 1.85
CA THR A 17 -6.24 -14.31 0.51
C THR A 17 -7.61 -14.49 -0.14
N ALA A 18 -7.80 -13.89 -1.32
CA ALA A 18 -9.08 -13.88 -2.01
C ALA A 18 -9.41 -15.19 -2.74
N SER A 19 -8.39 -15.98 -3.09
CA SER A 19 -8.55 -17.27 -3.73
C SER A 19 -7.66 -18.31 -3.08
N GLY A 20 -8.07 -19.56 -3.06
CA GLY A 20 -7.17 -20.65 -2.76
C GLY A 20 -6.02 -20.57 -3.75
N ASP A 21 -4.80 -20.36 -3.25
CA ASP A 21 -3.65 -20.40 -4.10
C ASP A 21 -3.44 -21.80 -4.68
N SER A 22 -2.65 -21.88 -5.72
CA SER A 22 -2.33 -23.13 -6.38
C SER A 22 -1.64 -24.17 -5.48
N GLU A 23 -1.14 -23.75 -4.34
CA GLU A 23 -0.44 -24.61 -3.39
C GLU A 23 -1.30 -24.99 -2.18
N GLY A 24 -2.54 -24.50 -2.12
CA GLY A 24 -3.48 -24.82 -1.05
C GLY A 24 -3.04 -24.31 0.33
N SER A 25 -2.09 -23.38 0.39
CA SER A 25 -1.49 -22.91 1.62
C SER A 25 -2.01 -21.53 2.04
N LEU A 26 -3.23 -21.46 2.51
CA LEU A 26 -3.73 -20.27 3.21
C LEU A 26 -2.98 -20.00 4.53
N GLY A 27 -2.29 -21.01 5.06
CA GLY A 27 -1.54 -20.93 6.30
C GLY A 27 -0.31 -20.02 6.25
N GLY A 28 0.22 -19.71 5.09
CA GLY A 28 1.35 -18.79 4.92
C GLY A 28 1.03 -17.37 5.40
N LEU A 29 -0.10 -16.82 4.98
CA LEU A 29 -0.55 -15.49 5.39
C LEU A 29 -0.87 -15.45 6.90
N VAL A 30 -1.54 -16.47 7.42
CA VAL A 30 -1.86 -16.57 8.85
C VAL A 30 -0.60 -16.60 9.70
N ARG A 31 0.44 -17.33 9.28
CA ARG A 31 1.73 -17.34 9.98
C ARG A 31 2.40 -15.97 9.99
N GLN A 32 2.35 -15.23 8.91
CA GLN A 32 2.87 -13.86 8.84
C GLN A 32 2.09 -12.90 9.75
N GLY A 33 0.83 -13.20 10.05
CA GLY A 33 0.02 -12.45 11.00
C GLY A 33 0.37 -12.67 12.46
N ALA A 34 1.25 -13.62 12.79
CA ALA A 34 1.71 -13.82 14.15
C ALA A 34 2.42 -12.57 14.68
N LYS A 35 2.26 -12.29 15.98
CA LYS A 35 2.77 -11.08 16.63
C LYS A 35 4.25 -10.82 16.37
N ASP A 36 5.05 -11.88 16.34
CA ASP A 36 6.50 -11.78 16.18
C ASP A 36 6.94 -11.55 14.71
N HIS A 37 6.02 -11.67 13.77
CA HIS A 37 6.30 -11.55 12.34
C HIS A 37 5.62 -10.37 11.65
N ILE A 38 4.42 -10.00 12.10
CA ILE A 38 3.61 -9.01 11.39
C ILE A 38 4.27 -7.63 11.37
N GLU A 39 4.87 -7.22 12.47
CA GLU A 39 5.52 -5.91 12.57
C GLU A 39 6.73 -5.81 11.62
N ASP A 40 7.55 -6.84 11.57
CA ASP A 40 8.70 -6.90 10.67
C ASP A 40 8.26 -6.97 9.21
N THR A 41 7.23 -7.75 8.92
CA THR A 41 6.65 -7.86 7.58
C THR A 41 6.12 -6.51 7.09
N ILE A 42 5.40 -5.77 7.94
CA ILE A 42 4.91 -4.43 7.59
C ILE A 42 6.08 -3.46 7.40
N ARG A 43 7.05 -3.48 8.30
CA ARG A 43 8.23 -2.62 8.21
C ARG A 43 9.02 -2.85 6.92
N ASP A 44 9.22 -4.09 6.54
CA ASP A 44 9.92 -4.45 5.31
C ASP A 44 9.10 -4.06 4.07
N ALA A 45 7.80 -4.26 4.10
CA ALA A 45 6.91 -3.81 3.02
C ALA A 45 6.96 -2.29 2.83
N VAL A 46 6.94 -1.52 3.93
CA VAL A 46 7.05 -0.06 3.89
C VAL A 46 8.42 0.37 3.35
N ARG A 47 9.50 -0.25 3.78
CA ARG A 47 10.85 0.03 3.27
C ARG A 47 10.94 -0.26 1.77
N ASN A 48 10.38 -1.36 1.33
CA ASN A 48 10.33 -1.70 -0.10
C ASN A 48 9.48 -0.70 -0.90
N ALA A 49 8.41 -0.18 -0.32
CA ALA A 49 7.58 0.85 -0.95
C ALA A 49 8.29 2.23 -1.06
N ALA A 50 9.30 2.48 -0.23
CA ALA A 50 10.04 3.74 -0.27
C ALA A 50 10.84 3.94 -1.56
N TRP A 51 11.07 2.89 -2.33
CA TRP A 51 11.83 2.93 -3.57
C TRP A 51 11.07 2.29 -4.73
N CYS A 52 11.17 2.91 -5.90
CA CYS A 52 10.65 2.38 -7.15
C CYS A 52 11.71 2.54 -8.25
N SER A 53 11.84 1.55 -9.13
CA SER A 53 12.78 1.61 -10.26
C SER A 53 12.50 2.77 -11.21
N SER A 54 11.31 3.35 -11.17
CA SER A 54 10.91 4.52 -11.95
C SER A 54 11.09 5.85 -11.21
N ASP A 55 11.69 5.84 -10.02
CA ASP A 55 12.00 7.07 -9.32
C ASP A 55 13.17 7.82 -10.01
N PRO A 56 13.22 9.15 -10.00
CA PRO A 56 12.31 10.06 -9.29
C PRO A 56 10.98 10.36 -10.02
N VAL A 57 10.80 9.92 -11.24
CA VAL A 57 9.59 10.23 -12.02
C VAL A 57 8.31 9.71 -11.32
N CYS A 58 8.36 8.49 -10.81
CA CYS A 58 7.23 7.91 -10.10
C CYS A 58 6.91 8.66 -8.82
N ILE A 59 7.90 8.94 -7.97
CA ILE A 59 7.69 9.61 -6.68
C ILE A 59 7.24 11.07 -6.84
N GLN A 60 7.51 11.69 -7.98
CA GLN A 60 7.07 13.05 -8.31
C GLN A 60 5.68 13.08 -8.95
N SER A 61 5.12 11.94 -9.32
CA SER A 61 3.83 11.87 -9.98
C SER A 61 2.68 12.16 -9.02
N TYR A 62 1.85 13.13 -9.35
CA TYR A 62 0.66 13.49 -8.58
C TYR A 62 -0.55 12.58 -8.87
N GLY A 63 -0.38 11.56 -9.68
CA GLY A 63 -1.39 10.57 -9.99
C GLY A 63 -1.44 10.22 -11.47
N GLN A 64 -1.56 8.95 -11.75
CA GLN A 64 -1.62 8.41 -13.12
C GLN A 64 -2.99 7.81 -13.46
N GLY A 65 -3.89 7.77 -12.51
CA GLY A 65 -5.21 7.19 -12.66
C GLY A 65 -6.30 8.24 -12.96
N PRO A 66 -7.52 7.78 -13.14
CA PRO A 66 -8.67 8.66 -13.23
C PRO A 66 -8.75 9.62 -12.03
N GLU A 67 -9.09 10.86 -12.26
CA GLU A 67 -9.22 11.87 -11.20
C GLU A 67 -7.92 12.17 -10.44
N SER A 68 -6.77 11.93 -11.07
CA SER A 68 -5.45 12.13 -10.46
C SER A 68 -5.22 11.31 -9.18
N CYS A 69 -5.78 10.11 -9.12
CA CYS A 69 -5.50 9.14 -8.08
C CYS A 69 -4.10 8.52 -8.22
N ASN A 70 -3.68 7.74 -7.23
CA ASN A 70 -2.43 6.97 -7.24
C ASN A 70 -1.17 7.84 -7.11
N LEU A 71 -1.15 8.71 -6.13
CA LEU A 71 -0.01 9.57 -5.81
C LEU A 71 1.29 8.76 -5.65
N ALA A 72 2.30 9.15 -6.42
CA ALA A 72 3.63 8.52 -6.39
C ALA A 72 3.64 7.01 -6.67
N ALA A 73 2.67 6.50 -7.42
CA ALA A 73 2.52 5.09 -7.71
C ALA A 73 2.49 4.81 -9.21
N CYS A 74 3.10 3.72 -9.63
CA CYS A 74 3.07 3.23 -10.99
C CYS A 74 3.02 1.69 -11.02
N HIS A 75 2.91 1.10 -12.20
CA HIS A 75 2.85 -0.35 -12.35
C HIS A 75 4.11 -1.11 -11.90
N ASN A 76 5.23 -0.42 -11.73
CA ASN A 76 6.45 -1.03 -11.20
C ASN A 76 6.47 -1.16 -9.68
N CYS A 77 5.71 -0.33 -8.96
CA CYS A 77 5.74 -0.32 -7.49
C CYS A 77 4.44 -0.76 -6.84
N ALA A 78 3.30 -0.27 -7.29
CA ALA A 78 2.04 -0.48 -6.58
C ALA A 78 0.87 -0.83 -7.50
N LEU A 79 0.76 -0.22 -8.69
CA LEU A 79 -0.40 -0.41 -9.54
C LEU A 79 -0.39 -1.78 -10.21
N LEU A 80 -1.49 -2.47 -10.14
CA LEU A 80 -1.70 -3.73 -10.85
C LEU A 80 -2.02 -3.47 -12.32
N PRO A 81 -1.54 -4.31 -13.25
CA PRO A 81 -1.71 -4.09 -14.68
C PRO A 81 -3.16 -4.17 -15.15
N GLU A 82 -4.02 -4.83 -14.38
CA GLU A 82 -5.43 -4.98 -14.69
C GLU A 82 -6.31 -4.49 -13.54
N THR A 83 -7.58 -4.34 -13.79
CA THR A 83 -8.57 -3.95 -12.78
C THR A 83 -8.93 -5.10 -11.82
N CYS A 84 -7.94 -5.81 -11.34
CA CYS A 84 -8.13 -6.90 -10.39
C CYS A 84 -8.56 -6.42 -9.00
N CYS A 85 -8.36 -5.15 -8.69
CA CYS A 85 -8.88 -4.55 -7.48
C CYS A 85 -10.27 -3.94 -7.73
N GLU A 86 -11.14 -4.01 -6.74
CA GLU A 86 -12.51 -3.51 -6.82
C GLU A 86 -12.61 -2.05 -7.27
N CYS A 87 -11.62 -1.25 -6.94
CA CYS A 87 -11.59 0.19 -7.22
C CYS A 87 -10.72 0.56 -8.43
N GLY A 88 -10.33 -0.37 -9.30
CA GLY A 88 -9.54 -0.08 -10.49
C GLY A 88 -8.23 0.63 -10.19
N ASN A 89 -7.48 0.18 -9.23
CA ASN A 89 -6.23 0.79 -8.73
C ASN A 89 -6.37 2.15 -8.01
N ARG A 90 -7.56 2.70 -7.85
CA ARG A 90 -7.76 4.03 -7.25
C ARG A 90 -7.31 4.15 -5.80
N LEU A 91 -7.27 3.03 -5.07
CA LEU A 91 -6.87 2.98 -3.66
C LEU A 91 -5.39 2.64 -3.48
N LEU A 92 -4.66 2.37 -4.55
CA LEU A 92 -3.24 2.07 -4.49
C LEU A 92 -2.44 3.36 -4.63
N ASP A 93 -1.93 3.84 -3.51
CA ASP A 93 -1.27 5.13 -3.38
C ASP A 93 -0.01 4.98 -2.52
N ARG A 94 1.15 5.14 -3.14
CA ARG A 94 2.43 5.04 -2.43
C ARG A 94 2.72 6.29 -1.59
N GLY A 95 2.29 7.45 -2.05
CA GLY A 95 2.57 8.72 -1.38
C GLY A 95 1.96 8.81 0.02
N THR A 96 0.78 8.24 0.23
CA THR A 96 0.13 8.19 1.55
C THR A 96 0.82 7.22 2.51
N VAL A 97 1.62 6.30 2.01
CA VAL A 97 2.38 5.35 2.82
C VAL A 97 3.75 5.90 3.19
N VAL A 98 4.52 6.36 2.22
CA VAL A 98 5.93 6.73 2.39
C VAL A 98 6.21 8.23 2.26
N GLY A 99 5.22 9.01 1.85
CA GLY A 99 5.40 10.42 1.53
C GLY A 99 5.83 10.65 0.07
N THR A 100 5.94 11.91 -0.29
CA THR A 100 6.45 12.35 -1.60
C THR A 100 7.73 13.16 -1.42
N LEU A 101 8.43 13.48 -2.49
CA LEU A 101 9.63 14.34 -2.43
C LEU A 101 9.31 15.74 -1.90
N ASP A 102 8.17 16.28 -2.31
CA ASP A 102 7.75 17.63 -1.94
C ASP A 102 7.12 17.70 -0.54
N ASN A 103 6.54 16.59 -0.09
CA ASN A 103 5.87 16.51 1.19
C ASN A 103 5.97 15.11 1.81
N LYS A 104 7.00 14.89 2.59
CA LYS A 104 7.20 13.62 3.29
C LYS A 104 6.17 13.39 4.39
N SER A 105 5.67 14.45 4.99
CA SER A 105 4.77 14.36 6.15
C SER A 105 3.39 13.78 5.83
N ILE A 106 3.00 13.69 4.57
CA ILE A 106 1.76 13.01 4.19
C ILE A 106 1.87 11.47 4.30
N GLY A 107 3.10 10.93 4.32
CA GLY A 107 3.32 9.50 4.44
C GLY A 107 3.07 9.02 5.87
N PHE A 108 2.12 8.12 6.04
CA PHE A 108 1.79 7.57 7.36
C PHE A 108 2.99 6.92 8.06
N PHE A 109 3.87 6.30 7.29
CA PHE A 109 5.08 5.66 7.81
C PHE A 109 6.37 6.46 7.54
N ALA A 110 6.28 7.74 7.21
CA ALA A 110 7.47 8.54 6.87
C ALA A 110 8.50 8.55 8.01
N GLU A 111 8.06 8.67 9.26
CA GLU A 111 8.96 8.65 10.43
C GLU A 111 9.67 7.29 10.61
N LEU A 112 9.04 6.19 10.22
CA LEU A 112 9.64 4.86 10.27
C LEU A 112 10.81 4.72 9.30
N LEU A 113 10.76 5.43 8.18
CA LEU A 113 11.78 5.40 7.14
C LEU A 113 13.00 6.27 7.46
N GLU A 114 12.86 7.21 8.39
CA GLU A 114 13.96 8.09 8.84
C GLU A 114 14.83 7.46 9.94
N GLN A 115 14.40 6.34 10.47
CA GLN A 115 15.14 5.55 11.47
C GLN A 115 16.08 4.54 10.79
#